data_81bf2cea26da1723f5653a6a69dc8e83
#
_entry.id   81bf2cea26da1723f5653a6a69dc8e83
#
_cell.length_a   1.000
_cell.length_b   1.000
_cell.length_c   1.000
_cell.angle_alpha   90.00
_cell.angle_beta   90.00
_cell.angle_gamma   90.00
#
_symmetry.space_group_name_H-M   'P 1'
#
loop_
_entity.id
_entity.type
_entity.pdbx_description
1 polymer ?
#
loop_
_entity_poly.entity_id
_entity_poly.type
_entity_poly.pdbx_seq_one_letter_code
_entity_poly.pdbx_strand_id
1 'polypeptide(L)'
;MTTKGFTLKEAAIAVSISGLIGSAVGLAVPHYVAKIKDQRLIITLVTLLSTVSFFMITIQSGRILYLWLTLSNIGISIIFPIVLMQSGFKSDSPEATRNLSTMFQSLGYMLSATGPYILGKVYDSSGSWDTAMHVVVGITFIQLFFGIVVGKPGKVEY
;
A
#
# COMPACT_ATOMS: atom_id res chain seq x y z
N MET A 1 -3.86 -15.78 8.14
CA MET A 1 -2.79 -16.69 8.55
C MET A 1 -3.28 -17.82 9.45
N THR A 2 -4.10 -17.58 10.44
CA THR A 2 -4.65 -18.64 11.30
C THR A 2 -5.48 -19.66 10.52
N THR A 3 -6.24 -19.25 9.53
CA THR A 3 -6.97 -20.13 8.60
C THR A 3 -6.04 -20.97 7.69
N LYS A 4 -4.75 -20.65 7.63
CA LYS A 4 -3.72 -21.34 6.83
C LYS A 4 -2.74 -22.15 7.70
N GLY A 5 -3.18 -22.54 8.92
CA GLY A 5 -2.45 -23.46 9.78
C GLY A 5 -1.42 -22.83 10.74
N PHE A 6 -1.38 -21.49 10.86
CA PHE A 6 -0.52 -20.81 11.83
C PHE A 6 -1.24 -20.60 13.16
N THR A 7 -0.52 -20.71 14.25
CA THR A 7 -1.02 -20.28 15.55
C THR A 7 -1.17 -18.75 15.59
N LEU A 8 -2.02 -18.26 16.49
CA LEU A 8 -2.19 -16.82 16.68
C LEU A 8 -0.86 -16.11 17.02
N LYS A 9 -0.02 -16.78 17.83
CA LYS A 9 1.30 -16.27 18.21
C LYS A 9 2.24 -16.16 17.01
N GLU A 10 2.32 -17.18 16.17
CA GLU A 10 3.14 -17.14 14.96
C GLU A 10 2.66 -16.06 13.97
N ALA A 11 1.35 -15.94 13.79
CA ALA A 11 0.78 -14.90 12.95
C ALA A 11 1.11 -13.49 13.48
N ALA A 12 0.98 -13.26 14.80
CA ALA A 12 1.30 -11.98 15.42
C ALA A 12 2.80 -11.62 15.27
N ILE A 13 3.69 -12.57 15.52
CA ILE A 13 5.14 -12.38 15.35
C ILE A 13 5.47 -12.06 13.89
N ALA A 14 4.88 -12.80 12.94
CA ALA A 14 5.10 -12.57 11.52
C ALA A 14 4.69 -11.15 11.09
N VAL A 15 3.51 -10.70 11.52
CA VAL A 15 3.03 -9.33 11.22
C VAL A 15 3.95 -8.28 11.85
N SER A 16 4.36 -8.48 13.10
CA SER A 16 5.25 -7.53 13.80
C SER A 16 6.62 -7.42 13.12
N ILE A 17 7.27 -8.55 12.81
CA ILE A 17 8.58 -8.55 12.14
C ILE A 17 8.48 -7.96 10.74
N SER A 18 7.48 -8.36 9.96
CA SER A 18 7.30 -7.83 8.62
C SER A 18 6.99 -6.32 8.63
N GLY A 19 6.24 -5.84 9.62
CA GLY A 19 5.98 -4.43 9.82
C GLY A 19 7.24 -3.64 10.18
N LEU A 20 8.10 -4.18 11.06
CA LEU A 20 9.39 -3.55 11.39
C LEU A 20 10.31 -3.44 10.17
N ILE A 21 10.44 -4.52 9.38
CA ILE A 21 11.22 -4.51 8.14
C ILE A 21 10.64 -3.50 7.15
N GLY A 22 9.32 -3.51 6.96
CA GLY A 22 8.64 -2.55 6.09
C GLY A 22 8.89 -1.11 6.53
N SER A 23 8.77 -0.80 7.82
CA SER A 23 9.01 0.54 8.35
C SER A 23 10.44 1.01 8.13
N ALA A 24 11.45 0.15 8.36
CA ALA A 24 12.84 0.49 8.12
C ALA A 24 13.10 0.84 6.64
N VAL A 25 12.55 0.05 5.72
CA VAL A 25 12.64 0.30 4.27
C VAL A 25 11.86 1.56 3.89
N GLY A 26 10.66 1.76 4.44
CA GLY A 26 9.81 2.92 4.21
C GLY A 26 10.43 4.24 4.66
N LEU A 27 11.31 4.23 5.67
CA LEU A 27 12.07 5.41 6.07
C LEU A 27 13.27 5.69 5.16
N ALA A 28 13.93 4.65 4.67
CA ALA A 28 15.15 4.79 3.87
C ALA A 28 14.86 5.15 2.40
N VAL A 29 13.95 4.45 1.75
CA VAL A 29 13.73 4.52 0.30
C VAL A 29 13.24 5.88 -0.18
N PRO A 30 12.29 6.57 0.49
CA PRO A 30 11.80 7.88 0.03
C PRO A 30 12.89 8.93 -0.13
N HIS A 31 13.95 8.88 0.70
CA HIS A 31 15.08 9.78 0.58
C HIS A 31 15.77 9.68 -0.80
N TYR A 32 15.88 8.48 -1.35
CA TYR A 32 16.45 8.25 -2.68
C TYR A 32 15.46 8.61 -3.78
N VAL A 33 14.20 8.26 -3.59
CA VAL A 33 13.11 8.51 -4.55
C VAL A 33 12.85 10.00 -4.73
N ALA A 34 13.03 10.81 -3.69
CA ALA A 34 12.88 12.27 -3.75
C ALA A 34 13.79 12.94 -4.81
N LYS A 35 14.89 12.29 -5.19
CA LYS A 35 15.84 12.79 -6.19
C LYS A 35 15.42 12.44 -7.63
N ILE A 36 14.43 11.58 -7.81
CA ILE A 36 13.97 11.09 -9.11
C ILE A 36 12.82 11.97 -9.60
N LYS A 37 12.97 12.60 -10.76
CA LYS A 37 11.96 13.50 -11.34
C LYS A 37 10.72 12.74 -11.85
N ASP A 38 10.92 11.59 -12.49
CA ASP A 38 9.83 10.73 -12.97
C ASP A 38 9.70 9.53 -12.06
N GLN A 39 8.66 9.54 -11.23
CA GLN A 39 8.44 8.51 -10.22
C GLN A 39 7.51 7.38 -10.68
N ARG A 40 7.04 7.41 -11.94
CA ARG A 40 6.11 6.39 -12.47
C ARG A 40 6.65 4.98 -12.33
N LEU A 41 7.91 4.77 -12.75
CA LEU A 41 8.52 3.45 -12.72
C LEU A 41 8.55 2.89 -11.29
N ILE A 42 9.00 3.69 -10.33
CA ILE A 42 9.13 3.25 -8.94
C ILE A 42 7.77 3.00 -8.30
N ILE A 43 6.79 3.88 -8.52
CA ILE A 43 5.41 3.69 -8.05
C ILE A 43 4.82 2.43 -8.67
N THR A 44 5.01 2.22 -9.96
CA THR A 44 4.52 1.03 -10.67
C THR A 44 5.13 -0.25 -10.11
N LEU A 45 6.46 -0.30 -9.96
CA LEU A 45 7.15 -1.49 -9.43
C LEU A 45 6.76 -1.81 -8.00
N VAL A 46 6.66 -0.79 -7.13
CA VAL A 46 6.29 -0.97 -5.73
C VAL A 46 4.83 -1.39 -5.58
N THR A 47 3.93 -0.79 -6.37
CA THR A 47 2.51 -1.18 -6.36
C THR A 47 2.34 -2.60 -6.93
N LEU A 48 3.05 -2.94 -8.00
CA LEU A 48 3.04 -4.29 -8.56
C LEU A 48 3.55 -5.32 -7.55
N LEU A 49 4.65 -5.01 -6.84
CA LEU A 49 5.16 -5.85 -5.76
C LEU A 49 4.09 -6.10 -4.69
N SER A 50 3.39 -5.06 -4.25
CA SER A 50 2.30 -5.18 -3.27
C SER A 50 1.14 -6.03 -3.81
N THR A 51 0.71 -5.75 -5.04
CA THR A 51 -0.40 -6.49 -5.69
C THR A 51 -0.09 -7.98 -5.82
N VAL A 52 1.10 -8.31 -6.33
CA VAL A 52 1.57 -9.70 -6.44
C VAL A 52 1.67 -10.35 -5.07
N SER A 53 2.20 -9.64 -4.07
CA SER A 53 2.34 -10.17 -2.71
C SER A 53 0.97 -10.47 -2.09
N PHE A 54 -0.01 -9.58 -2.20
CA PHE A 54 -1.36 -9.83 -1.72
C PHE A 54 -2.02 -11.00 -2.45
N PHE A 55 -1.86 -11.09 -3.77
CA PHE A 55 -2.36 -12.23 -4.52
C PHE A 55 -1.71 -13.54 -4.08
N MET A 56 -0.40 -13.58 -3.89
CA MET A 56 0.31 -14.76 -3.43
C MET A 56 -0.11 -15.19 -2.01
N ILE A 57 -0.48 -14.26 -1.14
CA ILE A 57 -1.03 -14.57 0.19
C ILE A 57 -2.35 -15.34 0.08
N THR A 58 -3.16 -15.15 -0.98
CA THR A 58 -4.41 -15.89 -1.15
C THR A 58 -4.17 -17.34 -1.55
N ILE A 59 -3.23 -17.60 -2.45
CA ILE A 59 -3.01 -18.93 -3.06
C ILE A 59 -1.96 -19.78 -2.36
N GLN A 60 -1.05 -19.16 -1.59
CA GLN A 60 0.04 -19.87 -0.93
C GLN A 60 -0.32 -20.27 0.50
N SER A 61 0.42 -21.26 1.03
CA SER A 61 0.32 -21.74 2.41
C SER A 61 1.69 -22.09 2.96
N GLY A 62 1.80 -22.35 4.28
CA GLY A 62 3.05 -22.68 4.92
C GLY A 62 4.03 -21.51 5.01
N ARG A 63 5.31 -21.80 5.22
CA ARG A 63 6.34 -20.80 5.55
C ARG A 63 6.56 -19.71 4.50
N ILE A 64 6.24 -19.97 3.24
CA ILE A 64 6.35 -18.99 2.16
C ILE A 64 5.47 -17.75 2.39
N LEU A 65 4.41 -17.87 3.20
CA LEU A 65 3.55 -16.74 3.57
C LEU A 65 4.32 -15.63 4.30
N TYR A 66 5.35 -15.96 5.07
CA TYR A 66 6.18 -14.95 5.74
C TYR A 66 6.89 -14.03 4.73
N LEU A 67 7.36 -14.61 3.63
CA LEU A 67 7.98 -13.84 2.55
C LEU A 67 6.98 -12.87 1.92
N TRP A 68 5.82 -13.37 1.51
CA TRP A 68 4.82 -12.53 0.85
C TRP A 68 4.24 -11.46 1.78
N LEU A 69 4.07 -11.77 3.07
CA LEU A 69 3.66 -10.81 4.08
C LEU A 69 4.72 -9.70 4.25
N THR A 70 5.98 -10.06 4.28
CA THR A 70 7.07 -9.08 4.38
C THR A 70 7.14 -8.20 3.14
N LEU A 71 7.05 -8.78 1.94
CA LEU A 71 7.07 -8.03 0.68
C LEU A 71 5.88 -7.08 0.56
N SER A 72 4.68 -7.49 0.99
CA SER A 72 3.51 -6.60 0.99
C SER A 72 3.69 -5.42 1.95
N ASN A 73 4.22 -5.65 3.15
CA ASN A 73 4.53 -4.58 4.11
C ASN A 73 5.61 -3.61 3.59
N ILE A 74 6.65 -4.12 2.93
CA ILE A 74 7.67 -3.29 2.28
C ILE A 74 7.01 -2.40 1.22
N GLY A 75 6.18 -2.96 0.36
CA GLY A 75 5.49 -2.21 -0.69
C GLY A 75 4.61 -1.09 -0.13
N ILE A 76 3.77 -1.37 0.86
CA ILE A 76 2.92 -0.38 1.52
C ILE A 76 3.76 0.71 2.19
N SER A 77 4.83 0.34 2.89
CA SER A 77 5.68 1.28 3.61
C SER A 77 6.47 2.22 2.70
N ILE A 78 6.78 1.81 1.48
CA ILE A 78 7.43 2.63 0.48
C ILE A 78 6.43 3.57 -0.21
N ILE A 79 5.25 3.06 -0.62
CA ILE A 79 4.31 3.82 -1.42
C ILE A 79 3.71 4.99 -0.64
N PHE A 80 3.43 4.80 0.66
CA PHE A 80 2.77 5.81 1.46
C PHE A 80 3.56 7.14 1.54
N PRO A 81 4.85 7.19 1.95
CA PRO A 81 5.59 8.44 1.96
C PRO A 81 5.85 9.00 0.55
N ILE A 82 5.97 8.16 -0.49
CA ILE A 82 6.09 8.64 -1.87
C ILE A 82 4.84 9.42 -2.28
N VAL A 83 3.65 8.90 -1.97
CA VAL A 83 2.38 9.59 -2.26
C VAL A 83 2.29 10.90 -1.49
N LEU A 84 2.73 10.95 -0.23
CA LEU A 84 2.77 12.20 0.53
C LEU A 84 3.67 13.26 -0.11
N MET A 85 4.81 12.85 -0.67
CA MET A 85 5.73 13.75 -1.34
C MET A 85 5.15 14.33 -2.65
N GLN A 86 4.17 13.65 -3.29
CA GLN A 86 3.56 14.14 -4.53
C GLN A 86 2.92 15.52 -4.37
N SER A 87 2.39 15.86 -3.20
CA SER A 87 1.84 17.19 -2.95
C SER A 87 2.88 18.30 -3.16
N GLY A 88 4.11 18.08 -2.69
CA GLY A 88 5.21 19.02 -2.91
C GLY A 88 5.68 19.09 -4.36
N PHE A 89 5.73 17.96 -5.07
CA PHE A 89 6.12 17.94 -6.48
C PHE A 89 5.07 18.51 -7.42
N LYS A 90 3.80 18.48 -7.01
CA LYS A 90 2.65 18.90 -7.82
C LYS A 90 2.22 20.35 -7.57
N SER A 91 2.84 21.06 -6.64
CA SER A 91 2.46 22.42 -6.25
C SER A 91 3.62 23.42 -6.42
N ASP A 92 3.27 24.70 -6.53
CA ASP A 92 4.20 25.81 -6.75
C ASP A 92 4.54 26.59 -5.49
N SER A 93 3.77 26.40 -4.41
CA SER A 93 3.96 27.14 -3.18
C SER A 93 3.77 26.26 -1.94
N PRO A 94 4.35 26.61 -0.79
CA PRO A 94 4.11 25.90 0.46
C PRO A 94 2.64 25.84 0.86
N GLU A 95 1.88 26.89 0.54
CA GLU A 95 0.44 26.94 0.82
C GLU A 95 -0.33 25.96 -0.06
N ALA A 96 -0.07 25.92 -1.36
CA ALA A 96 -0.65 24.97 -2.29
C ALA A 96 -0.29 23.51 -1.90
N THR A 97 0.97 23.26 -1.49
CA THR A 97 1.42 21.97 -0.97
C THR A 97 0.59 21.53 0.22
N ARG A 98 0.41 22.43 1.19
CA ARG A 98 -0.38 22.16 2.40
C ARG A 98 -1.85 21.83 2.05
N ASN A 99 -2.47 22.67 1.23
CA ASN A 99 -3.86 22.51 0.85
C ASN A 99 -4.08 21.20 0.08
N LEU A 100 -3.22 20.88 -0.88
CA LEU A 100 -3.27 19.65 -1.64
C LEU A 100 -3.07 18.42 -0.72
N SER A 101 -2.08 18.47 0.17
CA SER A 101 -1.84 17.40 1.17
C SER A 101 -3.04 17.18 2.06
N THR A 102 -3.63 18.26 2.59
CA THR A 102 -4.81 18.17 3.47
C THR A 102 -5.99 17.56 2.72
N MET A 103 -6.23 17.98 1.49
CA MET A 103 -7.35 17.49 0.68
C MET A 103 -7.23 15.99 0.44
N PHE A 104 -6.12 15.50 -0.10
CA PHE A 104 -6.01 14.08 -0.43
C PHE A 104 -5.87 13.19 0.80
N GLN A 105 -5.25 13.67 1.89
CA GLN A 105 -5.19 12.90 3.14
C GLN A 105 -6.56 12.80 3.79
N SER A 106 -7.34 13.89 3.85
CA SER A 106 -8.69 13.85 4.40
C SER A 106 -9.58 12.88 3.65
N LEU A 107 -9.62 12.98 2.32
CA LEU A 107 -10.40 12.06 1.49
C LEU A 107 -9.86 10.61 1.57
N GLY A 108 -8.55 10.45 1.58
CA GLY A 108 -7.91 9.14 1.68
C GLY A 108 -8.20 8.44 3.00
N TYR A 109 -8.15 9.15 4.12
CA TYR A 109 -8.48 8.59 5.44
C TYR A 109 -9.98 8.28 5.58
N MET A 110 -10.86 9.11 5.03
CA MET A 110 -12.30 8.81 4.99
C MET A 110 -12.58 7.53 4.21
N LEU A 111 -11.97 7.35 3.04
CA LEU A 111 -12.08 6.12 2.26
C LEU A 111 -11.48 4.93 3.00
N SER A 112 -10.29 5.08 3.58
CA SER A 112 -9.61 4.01 4.32
C SER A 112 -10.40 3.54 5.53
N ALA A 113 -11.13 4.43 6.21
CA ALA A 113 -11.98 4.08 7.35
C ALA A 113 -13.10 3.10 6.97
N THR A 114 -13.53 3.07 5.71
CA THR A 114 -14.54 2.11 5.23
C THR A 114 -13.95 0.71 4.98
N GLY A 115 -12.63 0.59 4.84
CA GLY A 115 -11.94 -0.65 4.46
C GLY A 115 -12.26 -1.84 5.38
N PRO A 116 -12.06 -1.74 6.70
CA PRO A 116 -12.36 -2.84 7.62
C PRO A 116 -13.84 -3.27 7.58
N TYR A 117 -14.76 -2.31 7.42
CA TYR A 117 -16.18 -2.59 7.30
C TYR A 117 -16.50 -3.38 6.02
N ILE A 118 -15.97 -2.94 4.87
CA ILE A 118 -16.17 -3.62 3.59
C ILE A 118 -15.59 -5.04 3.64
N LEU A 119 -14.37 -5.21 4.13
CA LEU A 119 -13.74 -6.52 4.22
C LEU A 119 -14.46 -7.45 5.20
N GLY A 120 -14.98 -6.92 6.31
CA GLY A 120 -15.83 -7.65 7.24
C GLY A 120 -17.12 -8.14 6.58
N LYS A 121 -17.81 -7.28 5.83
CA LYS A 121 -19.02 -7.65 5.07
C LYS A 121 -18.76 -8.71 4.00
N VAL A 122 -17.63 -8.61 3.30
CA VAL A 122 -17.22 -9.63 2.33
C VAL A 122 -16.98 -10.96 3.02
N TYR A 123 -16.31 -10.95 4.19
CA TYR A 123 -16.12 -12.15 4.99
C TYR A 123 -17.45 -12.74 5.48
N ASP A 124 -18.35 -11.94 6.02
CA ASP A 124 -19.65 -12.38 6.52
C ASP A 124 -20.50 -13.04 5.43
N SER A 125 -20.40 -12.54 4.20
CA SER A 125 -21.16 -13.07 3.05
C SER A 125 -20.53 -14.30 2.40
N SER A 126 -19.18 -14.41 2.40
CA SER A 126 -18.44 -15.48 1.72
C SER A 126 -17.93 -16.58 2.64
N GLY A 127 -17.86 -16.32 3.95
CA GLY A 127 -17.22 -17.21 4.93
C GLY A 127 -15.71 -17.37 4.77
N SER A 128 -15.07 -16.56 3.88
CA SER A 128 -13.68 -16.76 3.50
C SER A 128 -12.87 -15.45 3.52
N TRP A 129 -11.76 -15.47 4.25
CA TRP A 129 -10.78 -14.39 4.22
C TRP A 129 -10.03 -14.30 2.88
N ASP A 130 -9.91 -15.40 2.14
CA ASP A 130 -9.28 -15.36 0.83
C ASP A 130 -10.13 -14.55 -0.16
N THR A 131 -11.47 -14.62 -0.07
CA THR A 131 -12.37 -13.75 -0.84
C THR A 131 -12.20 -12.28 -0.48
N ALA A 132 -12.10 -11.95 0.82
CA ALA A 132 -11.83 -10.57 1.25
C ALA A 132 -10.46 -10.08 0.74
N MET A 133 -9.44 -10.93 0.73
CA MET A 133 -8.13 -10.59 0.18
C MET A 133 -8.15 -10.37 -1.35
N HIS A 134 -9.00 -11.06 -2.11
CA HIS A 134 -9.17 -10.76 -3.54
C HIS A 134 -9.73 -9.35 -3.78
N VAL A 135 -10.57 -8.84 -2.89
CA VAL A 135 -11.01 -7.43 -2.93
C VAL A 135 -9.82 -6.49 -2.75
N VAL A 136 -8.91 -6.78 -1.79
CA VAL A 136 -7.68 -6.00 -1.59
C VAL A 136 -6.81 -6.03 -2.85
N VAL A 137 -6.62 -7.20 -3.47
CA VAL A 137 -5.89 -7.34 -4.74
C VAL A 137 -6.52 -6.48 -5.83
N GLY A 138 -7.85 -6.49 -5.96
CA GLY A 138 -8.56 -5.64 -6.91
C GLY A 138 -8.32 -4.15 -6.66
N ILE A 139 -8.34 -3.71 -5.42
CA ILE A 139 -8.06 -2.32 -5.04
C ILE A 139 -6.60 -1.94 -5.39
N THR A 140 -5.63 -2.80 -5.09
CA THR A 140 -4.22 -2.52 -5.42
C THR A 140 -3.96 -2.53 -6.93
N PHE A 141 -4.73 -3.31 -7.69
CA PHE A 141 -4.68 -3.28 -9.14
C PHE A 141 -5.22 -1.94 -9.70
N ILE A 142 -6.32 -1.43 -9.14
CA ILE A 142 -6.83 -0.08 -9.47
C ILE A 142 -5.81 0.99 -9.08
N GLN A 143 -5.18 0.86 -7.91
CA GLN A 143 -4.11 1.74 -7.45
C GLN A 143 -2.93 1.80 -8.43
N LEU A 144 -2.58 0.66 -9.08
CA LEU A 144 -1.53 0.60 -10.09
C LEU A 144 -1.81 1.57 -11.25
N PHE A 145 -3.03 1.59 -11.74
CA PHE A 145 -3.44 2.49 -12.81
C PHE A 145 -3.31 3.96 -12.41
N PHE A 146 -3.86 4.34 -11.26
CA PHE A 146 -3.76 5.72 -10.76
C PHE A 146 -2.32 6.11 -10.41
N GLY A 147 -1.51 5.17 -9.92
CA GLY A 147 -0.11 5.40 -9.58
C GLY A 147 0.73 5.84 -10.78
N ILE A 148 0.48 5.27 -11.95
CA ILE A 148 1.15 5.66 -13.21
C ILE A 148 0.82 7.12 -13.57
N VAL A 149 -0.43 7.53 -13.37
CA VAL A 149 -0.87 8.89 -13.67
C VAL A 149 -0.28 9.89 -12.68
N VAL A 150 -0.32 9.58 -11.38
CA VAL A 150 0.16 10.45 -10.30
C VAL A 150 1.68 10.61 -10.36
N GLY A 151 2.43 9.56 -10.68
CA GLY A 151 3.89 9.59 -10.78
C GLY A 151 4.45 10.42 -11.96
N LYS A 152 3.59 10.89 -12.88
CA LYS A 152 4.00 11.71 -14.02
C LYS A 152 4.55 13.05 -13.53
N PRO A 153 5.73 13.52 -14.04
CA PRO A 153 6.22 14.84 -13.77
C PRO A 153 5.22 15.92 -14.24
N GLY A 154 5.16 17.02 -13.53
CA GLY A 154 4.30 18.18 -13.86
C GLY A 154 3.55 18.67 -12.65
N LYS A 155 3.14 19.91 -12.68
CA LYS A 155 2.38 20.59 -11.62
C LYS A 155 0.90 20.59 -11.94
N VAL A 156 0.09 20.74 -10.91
CA VAL A 156 -1.35 20.95 -11.05
C VAL A 156 -1.59 22.43 -11.26
N GLU A 157 -2.21 22.78 -12.37
CA GLU A 157 -2.67 24.16 -12.62
C GLU A 157 -3.99 24.36 -11.84
N TYR A 158 -4.05 25.47 -11.10
CA TYR A 158 -5.22 25.86 -10.30
C TYR A 158 -5.98 26.98 -10.99
#